data_92a812dcfde09633da67aa14a996c388
#
_entry.id   92a812dcfde09633da67aa14a996c388
#
_cell.length_a   1.000
_cell.length_b   1.000
_cell.length_c   1.000
_cell.angle_alpha   90.00
_cell.angle_beta   90.00
_cell.angle_gamma   90.00
#
_symmetry.space_group_name_H-M   'P 1'
#
loop_
_entity.id
_entity.type
_entity.pdbx_description
1 polymer ?
#
loop_
_entity_poly.entity_id
_entity_poly.type
_entity_poly.pdbx_seq_one_letter_code
_entity_poly.pdbx_strand_id
1 'polypeptide(L)'
;GFMRVATKKDSIGVCFCPLDYRSFLKREVPMEQLPGRGHFLDEKGNVLGWHEGYPFYTIGQRRGLGIHLNRAVFVKEVRMETNEVVLAPLASLYKKEMYLKDWNLISAHRVLGAETVIVKIRYRKQANRCMVAQEENGHLRVSLLEPLESIAPGQAAAFYDADGLLLGGGIIL
;
A
#
# COMPACT_ATOMS: atom_id res chain seq x y z
N GLY A 1 -8.92 -17.79 -30.36
CA GLY A 1 -8.44 -16.80 -29.45
C GLY A 1 -9.05 -16.90 -28.07
N PHE A 2 -8.34 -16.46 -27.08
CA PHE A 2 -8.70 -16.56 -25.65
C PHE A 2 -9.59 -15.40 -25.17
N MET A 3 -10.50 -14.90 -26.01
CA MET A 3 -11.38 -13.75 -25.69
C MET A 3 -12.19 -13.95 -24.40
N ARG A 4 -12.63 -15.18 -24.10
CA ARG A 4 -13.32 -15.47 -22.83
C ARG A 4 -12.46 -15.25 -21.58
N VAL A 5 -11.13 -15.42 -21.67
CA VAL A 5 -10.19 -15.16 -20.57
C VAL A 5 -9.91 -13.67 -20.47
N ALA A 6 -9.74 -12.99 -21.61
CA ALA A 6 -9.44 -11.55 -21.64
C ALA A 6 -10.59 -10.68 -21.11
N THR A 7 -11.84 -11.16 -21.20
CA THR A 7 -13.02 -10.44 -20.71
C THR A 7 -13.50 -10.89 -19.34
N LYS A 8 -12.88 -11.93 -18.75
CA LYS A 8 -13.23 -12.41 -17.42
C LYS A 8 -12.86 -11.35 -16.38
N LYS A 9 -13.83 -11.02 -15.53
CA LYS A 9 -13.61 -10.13 -14.40
C LYS A 9 -12.60 -10.77 -13.45
N ASP A 10 -11.51 -10.05 -13.13
CA ASP A 10 -10.53 -10.54 -12.17
C ASP A 10 -11.17 -10.73 -10.79
N SER A 11 -10.83 -11.82 -10.12
CA SER A 11 -11.21 -12.04 -8.74
C SER A 11 -10.47 -11.03 -7.85
N ILE A 12 -11.21 -10.28 -7.05
CA ILE A 12 -10.65 -9.29 -6.12
C ILE A 12 -10.12 -9.95 -4.83
N GLY A 13 -10.36 -11.24 -4.65
CA GLY A 13 -9.95 -12.01 -3.49
C GLY A 13 -8.80 -12.97 -3.77
N VAL A 14 -8.06 -13.32 -2.73
CA VAL A 14 -7.04 -14.36 -2.79
C VAL A 14 -7.76 -15.71 -2.91
N CYS A 15 -7.43 -16.52 -3.92
CA CYS A 15 -8.16 -17.74 -4.28
C CYS A 15 -8.23 -18.79 -3.16
N PHE A 16 -7.30 -18.76 -2.19
CA PHE A 16 -7.28 -19.64 -1.02
C PHE A 16 -7.91 -19.02 0.25
N CYS A 17 -8.50 -17.82 0.13
CA CYS A 17 -9.13 -17.10 1.23
C CYS A 17 -10.61 -16.80 0.89
N PRO A 18 -11.51 -17.80 0.99
CA PRO A 18 -12.88 -17.68 0.48
C PRO A 18 -13.77 -16.75 1.29
N LEU A 19 -13.46 -16.47 2.55
CA LEU A 19 -14.25 -15.60 3.43
C LEU A 19 -13.59 -14.23 3.62
N ASP A 20 -12.59 -14.17 4.47
CA ASP A 20 -11.75 -13.00 4.67
C ASP A 20 -10.34 -13.43 5.13
N TYR A 21 -9.36 -12.55 4.96
CA TYR A 21 -7.99 -12.87 5.32
C TYR A 21 -7.77 -12.94 6.85
N ARG A 22 -8.67 -12.37 7.67
CA ARG A 22 -8.60 -12.45 9.13
C ARG A 22 -8.84 -13.88 9.61
N SER A 23 -9.86 -14.53 9.05
CA SER A 23 -10.14 -15.93 9.32
C SER A 23 -8.99 -16.82 8.88
N PHE A 24 -8.37 -16.52 7.75
CA PHE A 24 -7.17 -17.21 7.25
C PHE A 24 -6.01 -17.04 8.23
N LEU A 25 -5.67 -15.82 8.63
CA LEU A 25 -4.57 -15.56 9.57
C LEU A 25 -4.79 -16.26 10.91
N LYS A 26 -6.00 -16.21 11.47
CA LYS A 26 -6.35 -16.90 12.73
C LYS A 26 -6.23 -18.43 12.66
N ARG A 27 -6.34 -19.00 11.45
CA ARG A 27 -6.19 -20.45 11.22
C ARG A 27 -4.74 -20.87 11.01
N GLU A 28 -3.98 -20.09 10.23
CA GLU A 28 -2.64 -20.46 9.78
C GLU A 28 -1.52 -19.97 10.72
N VAL A 29 -1.78 -18.92 11.51
CA VAL A 29 -0.81 -18.35 12.45
C VAL A 29 -1.17 -18.80 13.87
N PRO A 30 -0.22 -19.42 14.61
CA PRO A 30 -0.43 -19.76 16.01
C PRO A 30 -0.88 -18.54 16.83
N MET A 31 -1.84 -18.74 17.73
CA MET A 31 -2.42 -17.65 18.53
C MET A 31 -1.36 -16.88 19.33
N GLU A 32 -0.30 -17.55 19.75
CA GLU A 32 0.82 -16.95 20.51
C GLU A 32 1.66 -15.98 19.66
N GLN A 33 1.62 -16.12 18.33
CA GLN A 33 2.32 -15.25 17.38
C GLN A 33 1.45 -14.10 16.88
N LEU A 34 0.14 -14.14 17.13
CA LEU A 34 -0.73 -13.03 16.84
C LEU A 34 -0.67 -12.03 18.00
N PRO A 35 -0.35 -10.76 17.73
CA PRO A 35 -0.47 -9.74 18.76
C PRO A 35 -1.94 -9.64 19.15
N GLY A 36 -2.21 -9.70 20.45
CA GLY A 36 -3.55 -9.57 20.98
C GLY A 36 -4.16 -8.19 20.74
N ARG A 37 -5.06 -7.75 21.60
CA ARG A 37 -5.69 -6.42 21.49
C ARG A 37 -4.65 -5.30 21.54
N GLY A 38 -4.81 -4.33 20.66
CA GLY A 38 -4.01 -3.11 20.59
C GLY A 38 -4.91 -1.86 20.53
N HIS A 39 -4.32 -0.69 20.40
CA HIS A 39 -5.03 0.58 20.41
C HIS A 39 -5.14 1.20 19.02
N PHE A 40 -6.32 1.71 18.69
CA PHE A 40 -6.46 2.74 17.68
C PHE A 40 -6.09 4.10 18.29
N LEU A 41 -5.20 4.81 17.62
CA LEU A 41 -4.77 6.16 18.00
C LEU A 41 -5.20 7.17 16.94
N ASP A 42 -5.36 8.43 17.33
CA ASP A 42 -5.35 9.54 16.40
C ASP A 42 -3.92 9.99 16.09
N GLU A 43 -3.76 10.99 15.20
CA GLU A 43 -2.44 11.55 14.82
C GLU A 43 -1.71 12.25 15.99
N LYS A 44 -2.40 12.55 17.07
CA LYS A 44 -1.85 13.16 18.28
C LYS A 44 -1.47 12.13 19.35
N GLY A 45 -1.76 10.84 19.10
CA GLY A 45 -1.52 9.75 20.04
C GLY A 45 -2.66 9.52 21.04
N ASN A 46 -3.82 10.19 20.88
CA ASN A 46 -4.97 9.91 21.74
C ASN A 46 -5.61 8.59 21.37
N VAL A 47 -5.97 7.80 22.37
CA VAL A 47 -6.65 6.51 22.20
C VAL A 47 -8.08 6.73 21.73
N LEU A 48 -8.41 6.15 20.57
CA LEU A 48 -9.75 6.19 19.98
C LEU A 48 -10.56 4.93 20.28
N GLY A 49 -9.89 3.83 20.61
CA GLY A 49 -10.53 2.55 20.89
C GLY A 49 -9.54 1.39 20.80
N TRP A 50 -10.07 0.17 20.71
CA TRP A 50 -9.31 -1.07 20.67
C TRP A 50 -9.47 -1.79 19.34
N HIS A 51 -8.46 -2.56 18.97
CA HIS A 51 -8.50 -3.49 17.83
C HIS A 51 -7.98 -4.88 18.20
N GLU A 52 -8.18 -5.87 17.32
CA GLU A 52 -7.83 -7.28 17.58
C GLU A 52 -6.35 -7.61 17.33
N GLY A 53 -5.55 -6.67 16.86
CA GLY A 53 -4.15 -6.83 16.52
C GLY A 53 -3.80 -6.14 15.20
N TYR A 54 -2.61 -5.54 15.12
CA TYR A 54 -2.18 -4.77 13.95
C TYR A 54 -2.20 -5.56 12.62
N PRO A 55 -1.96 -6.90 12.55
CA PRO A 55 -1.93 -7.62 11.27
C PRO A 55 -3.27 -7.63 10.53
N PHE A 56 -4.35 -7.27 11.22
CA PHE A 56 -5.69 -7.19 10.63
C PHE A 56 -6.00 -5.86 9.96
N TYR A 57 -5.01 -4.96 9.85
CA TYR A 57 -5.21 -3.61 9.34
C TYR A 57 -4.17 -3.26 8.28
N THR A 58 -4.61 -2.52 7.25
CA THR A 58 -3.76 -2.11 6.13
C THR A 58 -3.90 -0.61 5.90
N ILE A 59 -2.81 0.06 5.55
CA ILE A 59 -2.82 1.50 5.23
C ILE A 59 -3.84 1.80 4.13
N GLY A 60 -4.66 2.82 4.35
CA GLY A 60 -5.77 3.20 3.49
C GLY A 60 -7.08 2.47 3.77
N GLN A 61 -7.11 1.50 4.69
CA GLN A 61 -8.33 0.80 5.07
C GLN A 61 -9.30 1.76 5.76
N ARG A 62 -10.56 1.76 5.28
CA ARG A 62 -11.67 2.53 5.86
C ARG A 62 -12.70 1.64 6.53
N ARG A 63 -12.97 0.44 5.94
CA ARG A 63 -14.03 -0.47 6.41
C ARG A 63 -13.48 -1.54 7.33
N GLY A 64 -14.34 -2.10 8.18
CA GLY A 64 -13.96 -3.20 9.07
C GLY A 64 -13.02 -2.78 10.21
N LEU A 65 -13.02 -1.50 10.60
CA LEU A 65 -12.22 -1.02 11.73
C LEU A 65 -12.84 -1.44 13.09
N GLY A 66 -14.14 -1.70 13.13
CA GLY A 66 -14.83 -2.06 14.39
C GLY A 66 -14.95 -0.90 15.38
N ILE A 67 -14.76 0.33 14.92
CA ILE A 67 -14.88 1.55 15.73
C ILE A 67 -15.88 2.50 15.07
N HIS A 68 -16.68 3.15 15.89
CA HIS A 68 -17.66 4.15 15.45
C HIS A 68 -17.17 5.55 15.83
N LEU A 69 -16.82 6.32 14.83
CA LEU A 69 -16.43 7.73 14.98
C LEU A 69 -17.38 8.59 14.14
N ASN A 70 -17.67 9.80 14.62
CA ASN A 70 -18.55 10.76 13.93
C ASN A 70 -17.95 11.36 12.65
N ARG A 71 -16.85 10.79 12.16
CA ARG A 71 -16.12 11.22 10.96
C ARG A 71 -15.54 10.01 10.23
N ALA A 72 -15.32 10.17 8.92
CA ALA A 72 -14.60 9.16 8.15
C ALA A 72 -13.12 9.16 8.51
N VAL A 73 -12.61 8.00 8.89
CA VAL A 73 -11.19 7.78 9.19
C VAL A 73 -10.65 6.60 8.39
N PHE A 74 -9.34 6.64 8.20
CA PHE A 74 -8.57 5.66 7.43
C PHE A 74 -7.35 5.23 8.23
N VAL A 75 -6.90 4.02 8.05
CA VAL A 75 -5.62 3.58 8.59
C VAL A 75 -4.50 4.37 7.91
N LYS A 76 -3.79 5.18 8.66
CA LYS A 76 -2.65 5.98 8.21
C LYS A 76 -1.33 5.26 8.41
N GLU A 77 -1.19 4.59 9.55
CA GLU A 77 0.04 3.96 9.98
C GLU A 77 -0.26 2.70 10.80
N VAL A 78 0.59 1.69 10.68
CA VAL A 78 0.55 0.47 11.48
C VAL A 78 1.88 0.35 12.19
N ARG A 79 1.85 0.37 13.52
CA ARG A 79 3.02 0.26 14.39
C ARG A 79 3.08 -1.16 14.95
N MET A 80 3.95 -1.96 14.37
CA MET A 80 4.06 -3.39 14.74
C MET A 80 4.62 -3.57 16.16
N GLU A 81 5.62 -2.77 16.52
CA GLU A 81 6.35 -2.88 17.80
C GLU A 81 5.47 -2.58 19.02
N THR A 82 4.56 -1.62 18.87
CA THR A 82 3.65 -1.19 19.97
C THR A 82 2.24 -1.76 19.81
N ASN A 83 1.98 -2.53 18.75
CA ASN A 83 0.66 -3.04 18.41
C ASN A 83 -0.41 -1.92 18.35
N GLU A 84 -0.07 -0.83 17.67
CA GLU A 84 -0.93 0.34 17.50
C GLU A 84 -1.29 0.57 16.04
N VAL A 85 -2.48 1.10 15.80
CA VAL A 85 -2.96 1.50 14.49
C VAL A 85 -3.41 2.95 14.54
N VAL A 86 -2.72 3.82 13.78
CA VAL A 86 -3.04 5.25 13.71
C VAL A 86 -4.11 5.49 12.67
N LEU A 87 -5.19 6.15 13.08
CA LEU A 87 -6.30 6.55 12.22
C LEU A 87 -6.26 8.05 11.92
N ALA A 88 -6.52 8.41 10.67
CA ALA A 88 -6.49 9.80 10.22
C ALA A 88 -7.56 10.09 9.16
N PRO A 89 -7.89 11.36 8.92
CA PRO A 89 -8.66 11.76 7.75
C PRO A 89 -7.94 11.39 6.44
N LEU A 90 -8.68 11.21 5.35
CA LEU A 90 -8.10 10.87 4.04
C LEU A 90 -7.00 11.84 3.60
N ALA A 91 -7.17 13.13 3.88
CA ALA A 91 -6.19 14.15 3.53
C ALA A 91 -4.78 13.89 4.09
N SER A 92 -4.69 13.26 5.25
CA SER A 92 -3.41 12.92 5.89
C SER A 92 -2.69 11.71 5.27
N LEU A 93 -3.32 11.01 4.33
CA LEU A 93 -2.75 9.85 3.66
C LEU A 93 -2.06 10.21 2.33
N TYR A 94 -2.19 11.44 1.87
CA TYR A 94 -1.56 11.90 0.64
C TYR A 94 -0.07 12.18 0.86
N LYS A 95 0.75 11.57 0.01
CA LYS A 95 2.20 11.79 -0.02
C LYS A 95 2.66 12.14 -1.43
N LYS A 96 3.72 12.92 -1.54
CA LYS A 96 4.38 13.26 -2.81
C LYS A 96 5.64 12.44 -3.08
N GLU A 97 6.07 11.65 -2.12
CA GLU A 97 7.28 10.84 -2.23
C GLU A 97 7.08 9.43 -1.69
N MET A 98 7.81 8.49 -2.27
CA MET A 98 8.00 7.15 -1.75
C MET A 98 9.39 6.65 -2.10
N TYR A 99 9.86 5.68 -1.33
CA TYR A 99 11.15 5.04 -1.55
C TYR A 99 10.95 3.57 -1.89
N LEU A 100 11.77 3.05 -2.82
CA LEU A 100 11.68 1.65 -3.23
C LEU A 100 13.00 0.94 -2.94
N LYS A 101 12.89 -0.27 -2.44
CA LYS A 101 13.97 -1.26 -2.35
C LYS A 101 13.72 -2.43 -3.30
N ASP A 102 14.69 -3.34 -3.39
CA ASP A 102 14.57 -4.58 -4.17
C ASP A 102 14.05 -4.32 -5.60
N TRP A 103 14.55 -3.24 -6.19
CA TRP A 103 14.09 -2.78 -7.49
C TRP A 103 14.82 -3.47 -8.64
N ASN A 104 14.11 -3.61 -9.76
CA ASN A 104 14.66 -4.07 -11.03
C ASN A 104 14.15 -3.17 -12.16
N LEU A 105 15.04 -2.61 -12.95
CA LEU A 105 14.73 -1.74 -14.07
C LEU A 105 15.10 -2.42 -15.38
N ILE A 106 14.11 -2.69 -16.23
CA ILE A 106 14.28 -3.22 -17.59
C ILE A 106 14.96 -2.17 -18.47
N SER A 107 14.64 -0.89 -18.23
CA SER A 107 15.16 0.25 -18.98
C SER A 107 15.57 1.37 -18.02
N ALA A 108 16.74 1.20 -17.39
CA ALA A 108 17.23 2.13 -16.37
C ALA A 108 17.38 3.56 -16.88
N HIS A 109 17.90 3.76 -18.10
CA HIS A 109 18.09 5.08 -18.70
C HIS A 109 16.78 5.86 -18.92
N ARG A 110 15.65 5.14 -19.13
CA ARG A 110 14.32 5.76 -19.28
C ARG A 110 13.69 6.09 -17.93
N VAL A 111 14.02 5.34 -16.89
CA VAL A 111 13.45 5.54 -15.54
C VAL A 111 14.26 6.56 -14.75
N LEU A 112 15.58 6.51 -14.80
CA LEU A 112 16.49 7.39 -14.04
C LEU A 112 16.90 8.66 -14.79
N GLY A 113 16.36 8.86 -15.99
CA GLY A 113 16.56 10.07 -16.78
C GLY A 113 15.76 11.26 -16.23
N ALA A 114 15.92 12.41 -16.91
CA ALA A 114 15.18 13.63 -16.56
C ALA A 114 13.69 13.59 -16.97
N GLU A 115 13.26 12.54 -17.65
CA GLU A 115 11.90 12.40 -18.12
C GLU A 115 10.95 11.88 -17.03
N THR A 116 9.69 12.27 -17.13
CA THR A 116 8.65 11.73 -16.25
C THR A 116 8.17 10.37 -16.75
N VAL A 117 8.06 9.43 -15.82
CA VAL A 117 7.46 8.11 -16.06
C VAL A 117 6.14 7.99 -15.29
N ILE A 118 5.37 6.95 -15.60
CA ILE A 118 4.13 6.63 -14.90
C ILE A 118 4.41 5.56 -13.86
N VAL A 119 4.03 5.80 -12.59
CA VAL A 119 4.09 4.78 -11.55
C VAL A 119 2.69 4.29 -11.18
N LYS A 120 2.56 2.97 -11.03
CA LYS A 120 1.35 2.31 -10.53
C LYS A 120 1.70 1.51 -9.29
N ILE A 121 0.99 1.76 -8.19
CA ILE A 121 1.13 1.04 -6.91
C ILE A 121 -0.07 0.13 -6.62
N ARG A 122 -1.06 0.12 -7.52
CA ARG A 122 -2.28 -0.69 -7.46
C ARG A 122 -2.78 -1.03 -8.85
N TYR A 123 -3.54 -2.10 -8.96
CA TYR A 123 -4.13 -2.57 -10.21
C TYR A 123 -5.08 -1.55 -10.88
N ARG A 124 -5.81 -0.75 -10.11
CA ARG A 124 -6.78 0.22 -10.68
C ARG A 124 -6.08 1.44 -11.27
N LYS A 125 -6.60 1.87 -12.44
CA LYS A 125 -6.24 3.02 -13.28
C LYS A 125 -5.70 4.26 -12.53
N GLN A 126 -4.50 4.18 -12.00
CA GLN A 126 -3.78 5.33 -11.50
C GLN A 126 -2.56 5.51 -12.40
N ALA A 127 -2.61 6.50 -13.27
CA ALA A 127 -1.46 6.94 -14.03
C ALA A 127 -0.83 8.11 -13.26
N ASN A 128 0.01 7.82 -12.27
CA ASN A 128 0.66 8.86 -11.48
C ASN A 128 2.01 9.18 -12.13
N ARG A 129 2.15 10.40 -12.63
CA ARG A 129 3.43 10.87 -13.19
C ARG A 129 4.42 11.12 -12.07
N CYS A 130 5.65 10.66 -12.27
CA CYS A 130 6.71 10.81 -11.29
C CYS A 130 8.07 10.98 -11.96
N MET A 131 9.02 11.46 -11.19
CA MET A 131 10.46 11.42 -11.46
C MET A 131 11.09 10.42 -10.51
N VAL A 132 12.12 9.71 -10.99
CA VAL A 132 12.79 8.67 -10.22
C VAL A 132 14.28 8.99 -10.15
N ALA A 133 14.86 8.94 -8.97
CA ALA A 133 16.27 9.10 -8.73
C ALA A 133 16.80 7.95 -7.88
N GLN A 134 18.03 7.53 -8.15
CA GLN A 134 18.71 6.58 -7.30
C GLN A 134 19.44 7.33 -6.18
N GLU A 135 19.23 6.88 -4.95
CA GLU A 135 19.87 7.43 -3.75
C GLU A 135 21.19 6.69 -3.45
N GLU A 136 22.08 7.32 -2.67
CA GLU A 136 23.36 6.74 -2.26
C GLU A 136 23.23 5.42 -1.49
N ASN A 137 22.14 5.24 -0.76
CA ASN A 137 21.84 4.01 -0.03
C ASN A 137 21.33 2.86 -0.92
N GLY A 138 21.30 3.05 -2.25
CA GLY A 138 20.84 2.07 -3.22
C GLY A 138 19.34 1.98 -3.40
N HIS A 139 18.55 2.78 -2.70
CA HIS A 139 17.10 2.87 -2.91
C HIS A 139 16.76 3.76 -4.10
N LEU A 140 15.53 3.63 -4.63
CA LEU A 140 14.97 4.60 -5.55
C LEU A 140 14.06 5.56 -4.79
N ARG A 141 14.28 6.87 -4.97
CA ARG A 141 13.34 7.91 -4.58
C ARG A 141 12.40 8.20 -5.74
N VAL A 142 11.12 8.12 -5.50
CA VAL A 142 10.05 8.40 -6.46
C VAL A 142 9.32 9.67 -6.04
N SER A 143 9.51 10.75 -6.79
CA SER A 143 8.88 12.05 -6.57
C SER A 143 7.66 12.19 -7.47
N LEU A 144 6.47 12.20 -6.88
CA LEU A 144 5.18 12.27 -7.58
C LEU A 144 4.84 13.72 -7.95
N LEU A 145 4.38 13.93 -9.17
CA LEU A 145 3.91 15.26 -9.61
C LEU A 145 2.64 15.67 -8.84
N GLU A 146 1.73 14.69 -8.65
CA GLU A 146 0.51 14.88 -7.87
C GLU A 146 0.55 13.98 -6.63
N PRO A 147 0.02 14.44 -5.48
CA PRO A 147 0.00 13.62 -4.28
C PRO A 147 -0.82 12.35 -4.49
N LEU A 148 -0.31 11.23 -3.99
CA LEU A 148 -0.94 9.92 -4.07
C LEU A 148 -1.33 9.45 -2.67
N GLU A 149 -2.57 8.98 -2.54
CA GLU A 149 -3.08 8.47 -1.27
C GLU A 149 -2.62 7.03 -0.98
N SER A 150 -2.50 6.73 0.30
CA SER A 150 -2.37 5.36 0.81
C SER A 150 -1.21 4.58 0.18
N ILE A 151 -0.05 5.21 0.09
CA ILE A 151 1.22 4.55 -0.23
C ILE A 151 1.56 3.64 0.95
N ALA A 152 1.60 2.33 0.70
CA ALA A 152 1.77 1.33 1.77
C ALA A 152 3.09 0.57 1.62
N PRO A 153 3.92 0.50 2.66
CA PRO A 153 5.11 -0.34 2.68
C PRO A 153 4.82 -1.81 2.36
N GLY A 154 5.75 -2.45 1.68
CA GLY A 154 5.64 -3.84 1.26
C GLY A 154 4.87 -4.07 -0.05
N GLN A 155 4.19 -3.07 -0.58
CA GLN A 155 3.54 -3.17 -1.89
C GLN A 155 4.52 -2.91 -3.03
N ALA A 156 4.25 -3.51 -4.20
CA ALA A 156 5.02 -3.24 -5.41
C ALA A 156 4.61 -1.92 -6.06
N ALA A 157 5.61 -1.19 -6.55
CA ALA A 157 5.43 -0.06 -7.45
C ALA A 157 6.02 -0.43 -8.82
N ALA A 158 5.26 -0.25 -9.89
CA ALA A 158 5.69 -0.56 -11.25
C ALA A 158 5.74 0.71 -12.12
N PHE A 159 6.82 0.87 -12.88
CA PHE A 159 7.04 1.99 -13.77
C PHE A 159 6.64 1.66 -15.20
N TYR A 160 5.97 2.59 -15.83
CA TYR A 160 5.52 2.49 -17.23
C TYR A 160 5.87 3.76 -18.00
N ASP A 161 6.01 3.62 -19.31
CA ASP A 161 6.03 4.78 -20.20
C ASP A 161 4.60 5.26 -20.55
N ALA A 162 4.52 6.29 -21.40
CA ALA A 162 3.27 6.86 -21.85
C ALA A 162 2.42 5.87 -22.67
N ASP A 163 3.05 4.93 -23.34
CA ASP A 163 2.42 3.90 -24.18
C ASP A 163 1.98 2.66 -23.36
N GLY A 164 2.33 2.64 -22.07
CA GLY A 164 1.98 1.54 -21.15
C GLY A 164 2.97 0.38 -21.17
N LEU A 165 4.15 0.55 -21.73
CA LEU A 165 5.23 -0.42 -21.67
C LEU A 165 5.85 -0.44 -20.28
N LEU A 166 6.00 -1.61 -19.70
CA LEU A 166 6.64 -1.80 -18.39
C LEU A 166 8.15 -1.50 -18.47
N LEU A 167 8.61 -0.60 -17.62
CA LEU A 167 10.02 -0.17 -17.54
C LEU A 167 10.78 -0.76 -16.34
N GLY A 168 10.06 -1.30 -15.35
CA GLY A 168 10.60 -1.87 -14.14
C GLY A 168 9.75 -1.60 -12.93
N GLY A 169 10.33 -1.77 -11.73
CA GLY A 169 9.63 -1.51 -10.46
C GLY A 169 10.45 -1.88 -9.24
N GLY A 170 9.84 -1.82 -8.07
CA GLY A 170 10.43 -2.20 -6.79
C GLY A 170 9.39 -2.31 -5.69
N ILE A 171 9.86 -2.57 -4.47
CA ILE A 171 9.01 -2.71 -3.28
C ILE A 171 9.05 -1.41 -2.49
N ILE A 172 7.90 -0.88 -2.12
CA ILE A 172 7.74 0.35 -1.32
C ILE A 172 8.26 0.08 0.11
N LEU A 173 9.07 1.04 0.61
CA LEU A 173 9.59 1.07 1.98
C LEU A 173 8.60 1.69 2.96
#